data_87aed09a2551ccc799a1706aa15cf297
#
_entry.id   87aed09a2551ccc799a1706aa15cf297
#
_cell.length_a   1.000
_cell.length_b   1.000
_cell.length_c   1.000
_cell.angle_alpha   90.00
_cell.angle_beta   90.00
_cell.angle_gamma   90.00
#
_symmetry.space_group_name_H-M   'P 1'
#
loop_
_entity.id
_entity.type
_entity.pdbx_description
1 polymer ?
#
loop_
_entity_poly.entity_id
_entity_poly.type
_entity_poly.pdbx_seq_one_letter_code
_entity_poly.pdbx_strand_id
1 'polypeptide(L)'
;MRLDSYLKENNLAATRTRAKVLIEEGAVCVDGKTITRPAFDVADGADVQVTDFFRYVGRGGLKLEAALAAFPISCAGKVVLDVGASSGGFTDCALQNGARQVYALDVGQGQLAEKLRTDPRVVCLENYNARYLQAADFSPLPSFVTMDVSFISQTLILPAIAALLSAGDVLVSLIKPQFEAGKQAVRRGGIVRDEADRQAAIERVLTSARACGFLPGGVIVSPIQGGDGNVEYLAYFTKWERNDE
;
A
#
# COMPACT_ATOMS: atom_id res chain seq x y z
N MET A 1 -14.86 -18.96 -18.40
CA MET A 1 -14.85 -17.46 -18.47
C MET A 1 -13.83 -16.90 -17.48
N ARG A 2 -13.09 -15.81 -17.84
CA ARG A 2 -12.15 -15.18 -16.91
C ARG A 2 -12.87 -14.62 -15.68
N LEU A 3 -12.29 -14.80 -14.49
CA LEU A 3 -12.87 -14.39 -13.22
C LEU A 3 -13.12 -12.87 -13.13
N ASP A 4 -12.20 -12.04 -13.66
CA ASP A 4 -12.38 -10.58 -13.69
C ASP A 4 -13.59 -10.16 -14.55
N SER A 5 -13.89 -10.89 -15.62
CA SER A 5 -15.07 -10.67 -16.45
C SER A 5 -16.33 -11.21 -15.78
N TYR A 6 -16.23 -12.40 -15.19
CA TYR A 6 -17.33 -13.05 -14.46
C TYR A 6 -17.91 -12.16 -13.35
N LEU A 7 -17.02 -11.57 -12.51
CA LEU A 7 -17.45 -10.69 -11.42
C LEU A 7 -18.21 -9.47 -11.93
N LYS A 8 -17.77 -8.87 -13.04
CA LYS A 8 -18.47 -7.73 -13.63
C LYS A 8 -19.82 -8.14 -14.21
N GLU A 9 -19.87 -9.21 -14.99
CA GLU A 9 -21.09 -9.65 -15.69
C GLU A 9 -22.17 -10.13 -14.72
N ASN A 10 -21.79 -10.68 -13.57
CA ASN A 10 -22.71 -11.09 -12.51
C ASN A 10 -22.98 -10.01 -11.44
N ASN A 11 -22.60 -8.75 -11.68
CA ASN A 11 -22.79 -7.62 -10.77
C ASN A 11 -22.12 -7.80 -9.38
N LEU A 12 -21.10 -8.68 -9.28
CA LEU A 12 -20.27 -8.89 -8.10
C LEU A 12 -19.16 -7.83 -7.98
N ALA A 13 -18.93 -7.07 -9.04
CA ALA A 13 -18.06 -5.90 -9.04
C ALA A 13 -18.60 -4.83 -10.01
N ALA A 14 -18.56 -3.56 -9.62
CA ALA A 14 -19.08 -2.45 -10.43
C ALA A 14 -18.34 -2.27 -11.76
N THR A 15 -17.02 -2.52 -11.76
CA THR A 15 -16.17 -2.43 -12.95
C THR A 15 -15.21 -3.61 -13.03
N ARG A 16 -14.69 -3.89 -14.24
CA ARG A 16 -13.64 -4.92 -14.40
C ARG A 16 -12.34 -4.55 -13.68
N THR A 17 -12.01 -3.27 -13.58
CA THR A 17 -10.88 -2.78 -12.78
C THR A 17 -11.08 -3.11 -11.31
N ARG A 18 -12.28 -2.84 -10.77
CA ARG A 18 -12.62 -3.20 -9.38
C ARG A 18 -12.61 -4.72 -9.17
N ALA A 19 -13.10 -5.50 -10.15
CA ALA A 19 -13.02 -6.96 -10.09
C ALA A 19 -11.58 -7.47 -9.96
N LYS A 20 -10.64 -6.91 -10.73
CA LYS A 20 -9.22 -7.27 -10.62
C LYS A 20 -8.67 -6.99 -9.22
N VAL A 21 -8.95 -5.81 -8.69
CA VAL A 21 -8.51 -5.43 -7.33
C VAL A 21 -9.06 -6.39 -6.28
N LEU A 22 -10.37 -6.71 -6.31
CA LEU A 22 -10.98 -7.68 -5.39
C LEU A 22 -10.32 -9.05 -5.46
N ILE A 23 -9.99 -9.52 -6.67
CA ILE A 23 -9.33 -10.81 -6.86
C ILE A 23 -7.89 -10.76 -6.33
N GLU A 24 -7.10 -9.77 -6.70
CA GLU A 24 -5.71 -9.59 -6.28
C GLU A 24 -5.60 -9.43 -4.76
N GLU A 25 -6.56 -8.75 -4.15
CA GLU A 25 -6.71 -8.62 -2.69
C GLU A 25 -7.19 -9.91 -2.00
N GLY A 26 -7.52 -10.97 -2.76
CA GLY A 26 -7.99 -12.25 -2.22
C GLY A 26 -9.39 -12.21 -1.59
N ALA A 27 -10.22 -11.25 -2.00
CA ALA A 27 -11.61 -11.13 -1.60
C ALA A 27 -12.53 -12.11 -2.34
N VAL A 28 -12.01 -12.89 -3.29
CA VAL A 28 -12.82 -13.77 -4.14
C VAL A 28 -12.46 -15.22 -3.90
N CYS A 29 -13.49 -16.02 -3.60
CA CYS A 29 -13.40 -17.47 -3.51
C CYS A 29 -14.15 -18.10 -4.69
N VAL A 30 -13.57 -19.17 -5.25
CA VAL A 30 -14.21 -20.03 -6.24
C VAL A 30 -14.19 -21.45 -5.69
N ASP A 31 -15.34 -22.08 -5.53
CA ASP A 31 -15.51 -23.41 -4.95
C ASP A 31 -14.77 -23.54 -3.59
N GLY A 32 -14.92 -22.51 -2.74
CA GLY A 32 -14.31 -22.44 -1.40
C GLY A 32 -12.81 -22.16 -1.37
N LYS A 33 -12.15 -21.90 -2.52
CA LYS A 33 -10.73 -21.56 -2.61
C LYS A 33 -10.54 -20.09 -2.96
N THR A 34 -9.73 -19.39 -2.18
CA THR A 34 -9.34 -18.00 -2.49
C THR A 34 -8.52 -17.95 -3.78
N ILE A 35 -8.96 -17.14 -4.73
CA ILE A 35 -8.29 -16.90 -6.01
C ILE A 35 -7.73 -15.49 -6.05
N THR A 36 -6.44 -15.35 -6.36
CA THR A 36 -5.75 -14.05 -6.46
C THR A 36 -5.35 -13.69 -7.89
N ARG A 37 -5.65 -14.55 -8.87
CA ARG A 37 -5.30 -14.35 -10.27
C ARG A 37 -6.53 -13.91 -11.08
N PRO A 38 -6.61 -12.65 -11.59
CA PRO A 38 -7.76 -12.14 -12.35
C PRO A 38 -8.11 -12.93 -13.60
N ALA A 39 -7.09 -13.53 -14.22
CA ALA A 39 -7.25 -14.36 -15.43
C ALA A 39 -7.62 -15.83 -15.11
N PHE A 40 -7.96 -16.16 -13.85
CA PHE A 40 -8.45 -17.48 -13.49
C PHE A 40 -9.69 -17.84 -14.31
N ASP A 41 -9.74 -19.05 -14.83
CA ASP A 41 -10.86 -19.52 -15.66
C ASP A 41 -11.94 -20.15 -14.78
N VAL A 42 -13.08 -19.50 -14.71
CA VAL A 42 -14.24 -19.97 -13.93
C VAL A 42 -15.01 -20.97 -14.76
N ALA A 43 -15.18 -22.18 -14.21
CA ALA A 43 -15.98 -23.24 -14.83
C ALA A 43 -17.49 -22.90 -14.79
N ASP A 44 -18.26 -23.49 -15.69
CA ASP A 44 -19.71 -23.33 -15.65
C ASP A 44 -20.28 -24.00 -14.39
N GLY A 45 -21.10 -23.24 -13.65
CA GLY A 45 -21.70 -23.70 -12.40
C GLY A 45 -20.80 -23.61 -11.17
N ALA A 46 -19.59 -23.04 -11.27
CA ALA A 46 -18.73 -22.80 -10.11
C ALA A 46 -19.39 -21.83 -9.10
N ASP A 47 -19.25 -22.13 -7.81
CA ASP A 47 -19.67 -21.23 -6.73
C ASP A 47 -18.64 -20.11 -6.55
N VAL A 48 -19.01 -18.88 -6.99
CA VAL A 48 -18.16 -17.71 -6.90
C VAL A 48 -18.70 -16.76 -5.84
N GLN A 49 -17.92 -16.59 -4.78
CA GLN A 49 -18.26 -15.74 -3.66
C GLN A 49 -17.27 -14.57 -3.56
N VAL A 50 -17.80 -13.36 -3.34
CA VAL A 50 -17.01 -12.18 -2.97
C VAL A 50 -17.21 -11.97 -1.47
N THR A 51 -16.15 -12.16 -0.71
CA THR A 51 -16.19 -11.98 0.74
C THR A 51 -15.96 -10.52 1.09
N ASP A 52 -17.03 -9.83 1.47
CA ASP A 52 -17.01 -8.43 1.93
C ASP A 52 -16.60 -8.32 3.42
N PHE A 53 -16.07 -9.41 4.02
CA PHE A 53 -15.74 -9.48 5.44
C PHE A 53 -14.34 -8.96 5.79
N PHE A 54 -13.80 -8.03 5.03
CA PHE A 54 -12.60 -7.35 5.48
C PHE A 54 -12.98 -6.22 6.44
N ARG A 55 -12.31 -6.17 7.59
CA ARG A 55 -12.35 -5.03 8.52
C ARG A 55 -12.10 -3.71 7.76
N TYR A 56 -11.33 -3.78 6.70
CA TYR A 56 -10.99 -2.67 5.80
C TYR A 56 -11.45 -2.98 4.36
N VAL A 57 -11.47 -1.97 3.49
CA VAL A 57 -11.85 -2.14 2.07
C VAL A 57 -10.94 -3.08 1.26
N GLY A 58 -9.80 -3.49 1.85
CA GLY A 58 -8.86 -4.43 1.27
C GLY A 58 -7.89 -4.95 2.33
N ARG A 59 -7.20 -6.07 2.03
CA ARG A 59 -6.22 -6.70 2.94
C ARG A 59 -5.07 -5.77 3.33
N GLY A 60 -4.77 -4.77 2.48
CA GLY A 60 -3.74 -3.78 2.78
C GLY A 60 -3.92 -3.13 4.15
N GLY A 61 -5.16 -2.89 4.59
CA GLY A 61 -5.45 -2.31 5.90
C GLY A 61 -4.88 -3.11 7.07
N LEU A 62 -4.81 -4.44 6.97
CA LEU A 62 -4.20 -5.30 8.00
C LEU A 62 -2.69 -5.07 8.14
N LYS A 63 -2.02 -4.65 7.06
CA LYS A 63 -0.59 -4.30 7.09
C LYS A 63 -0.36 -3.03 7.92
N LEU A 64 -1.12 -1.96 7.64
CA LEU A 64 -1.01 -0.73 8.41
C LEU A 64 -1.43 -0.95 9.87
N GLU A 65 -2.48 -1.73 10.14
CA GLU A 65 -2.88 -2.11 11.49
C GLU A 65 -1.73 -2.77 12.26
N ALA A 66 -1.03 -3.71 11.63
CA ALA A 66 0.13 -4.36 12.23
C ALA A 66 1.27 -3.36 12.55
N ALA A 67 1.51 -2.39 11.66
CA ALA A 67 2.49 -1.35 11.92
C ALA A 67 2.08 -0.45 13.10
N LEU A 68 0.82 -0.03 13.16
CA LEU A 68 0.28 0.79 14.26
C LEU A 68 0.29 0.04 15.61
N ALA A 69 0.16 -1.30 15.58
CA ALA A 69 0.23 -2.12 16.79
C ALA A 69 1.68 -2.37 17.26
N ALA A 70 2.61 -2.50 16.30
CA ALA A 70 4.00 -2.88 16.62
C ALA A 70 4.91 -1.69 16.94
N PHE A 71 4.62 -0.51 16.40
CA PHE A 71 5.47 0.67 16.55
C PHE A 71 4.80 1.73 17.43
N PRO A 72 5.59 2.57 18.15
CA PRO A 72 5.07 3.64 19.00
C PRO A 72 4.59 4.85 18.18
N ILE A 73 3.66 4.62 17.24
CA ILE A 73 3.15 5.62 16.29
C ILE A 73 1.62 5.66 16.31
N SER A 74 1.05 6.82 15.97
CA SER A 74 -0.40 7.01 15.88
C SER A 74 -0.73 7.99 14.77
N CYS A 75 -1.75 7.67 13.98
CA CYS A 75 -2.33 8.58 13.00
C CYS A 75 -3.55 9.36 13.54
N ALA A 76 -3.94 9.15 14.79
CA ALA A 76 -5.08 9.82 15.39
C ALA A 76 -4.92 11.36 15.37
N GLY A 77 -5.93 12.06 14.85
CA GLY A 77 -5.96 13.51 14.67
C GLY A 77 -5.04 14.06 13.59
N LYS A 78 -4.22 13.22 12.95
CA LYS A 78 -3.26 13.63 11.92
C LYS A 78 -3.89 13.74 10.54
N VAL A 79 -3.22 14.50 9.67
CA VAL A 79 -3.42 14.47 8.23
C VAL A 79 -2.49 13.42 7.67
N VAL A 80 -3.06 12.44 6.99
CA VAL A 80 -2.34 11.28 6.42
C VAL A 80 -2.22 11.45 4.91
N LEU A 81 -1.06 11.12 4.35
CA LEU A 81 -0.88 10.89 2.91
C LEU A 81 -0.65 9.39 2.69
N ASP A 82 -1.56 8.75 1.97
CA ASP A 82 -1.47 7.34 1.58
C ASP A 82 -0.96 7.25 0.14
N VAL A 83 0.31 6.88 -0.02
CA VAL A 83 1.00 6.80 -1.32
C VAL A 83 0.89 5.38 -1.86
N GLY A 84 0.18 5.23 -2.98
CA GLY A 84 -0.18 3.93 -3.55
C GLY A 84 -1.47 3.40 -2.93
N ALA A 85 -2.48 4.26 -2.79
CA ALA A 85 -3.72 3.96 -2.07
C ALA A 85 -4.50 2.77 -2.65
N SER A 86 -4.43 2.53 -3.97
CA SER A 86 -5.15 1.45 -4.66
C SER A 86 -6.62 1.39 -4.24
N SER A 87 -7.10 0.27 -3.71
CA SER A 87 -8.47 0.13 -3.18
C SER A 87 -8.75 0.98 -1.93
N GLY A 88 -7.73 1.48 -1.24
CA GLY A 88 -7.83 2.29 -0.04
C GLY A 88 -7.69 1.52 1.26
N GLY A 89 -7.01 0.38 1.26
CA GLY A 89 -6.83 -0.42 2.48
C GLY A 89 -6.13 0.36 3.60
N PHE A 90 -5.02 1.04 3.30
CA PHE A 90 -4.30 1.87 4.25
C PHE A 90 -5.12 3.12 4.63
N THR A 91 -5.75 3.76 3.65
CA THR A 91 -6.68 4.89 3.85
C THR A 91 -7.78 4.54 4.86
N ASP A 92 -8.48 3.41 4.66
CA ASP A 92 -9.56 2.95 5.54
C ASP A 92 -9.04 2.64 6.95
N CYS A 93 -7.88 1.99 7.04
CA CYS A 93 -7.24 1.73 8.33
C CYS A 93 -6.88 3.03 9.05
N ALA A 94 -6.29 4.01 8.38
CA ALA A 94 -5.96 5.30 8.98
C ALA A 94 -7.21 6.03 9.48
N LEU A 95 -8.29 6.06 8.71
CA LEU A 95 -9.56 6.68 9.11
C LEU A 95 -10.19 6.00 10.33
N GLN A 96 -10.18 4.65 10.38
CA GLN A 96 -10.70 3.88 11.52
C GLN A 96 -9.83 4.06 12.77
N ASN A 97 -8.53 4.39 12.61
CA ASN A 97 -7.63 4.74 13.70
C ASN A 97 -7.58 6.25 13.98
N GLY A 98 -8.60 7.01 13.56
CA GLY A 98 -8.82 8.38 13.96
C GLY A 98 -8.07 9.43 13.16
N ALA A 99 -7.56 9.12 11.97
CA ALA A 99 -7.01 10.15 11.09
C ALA A 99 -8.04 11.24 10.82
N ARG A 100 -7.61 12.52 10.91
CA ARG A 100 -8.49 13.67 10.67
C ARG A 100 -8.85 13.81 9.20
N GLN A 101 -7.88 13.54 8.33
CA GLN A 101 -8.00 13.62 6.87
C GLN A 101 -7.00 12.66 6.24
N VAL A 102 -7.35 12.10 5.08
CA VAL A 102 -6.44 11.25 4.29
C VAL A 102 -6.44 11.74 2.84
N TYR A 103 -5.25 12.02 2.33
CA TYR A 103 -4.99 12.15 0.90
C TYR A 103 -4.68 10.75 0.36
N ALA A 104 -5.59 10.17 -0.41
CA ALA A 104 -5.42 8.88 -1.05
C ALA A 104 -4.85 9.08 -2.45
N LEU A 105 -3.54 8.84 -2.59
CA LEU A 105 -2.80 9.11 -3.82
C LEU A 105 -2.45 7.81 -4.55
N ASP A 106 -2.76 7.77 -5.84
CA ASP A 106 -2.39 6.64 -6.71
C ASP A 106 -2.07 7.11 -8.14
N VAL A 107 -1.19 6.39 -8.82
CA VAL A 107 -0.91 6.58 -10.25
C VAL A 107 -2.03 6.02 -11.12
N GLY A 108 -2.80 5.08 -10.62
CA GLY A 108 -3.98 4.50 -11.27
C GLY A 108 -5.20 5.40 -11.19
N GLN A 109 -6.30 4.93 -11.79
CA GLN A 109 -7.58 5.64 -11.81
C GLN A 109 -8.73 4.68 -11.50
N GLY A 110 -9.73 5.16 -10.74
CA GLY A 110 -10.96 4.41 -10.46
C GLY A 110 -10.76 3.19 -9.56
N GLN A 111 -9.69 3.15 -8.78
CA GLN A 111 -9.37 2.02 -7.92
C GLN A 111 -9.93 2.18 -6.50
N LEU A 112 -9.94 3.41 -5.98
CA LEU A 112 -10.38 3.70 -4.63
C LEU A 112 -11.84 3.26 -4.43
N ALA A 113 -12.10 2.54 -3.33
CA ALA A 113 -13.44 2.05 -2.99
C ALA A 113 -14.43 3.22 -2.83
N GLU A 114 -15.66 3.03 -3.31
CA GLU A 114 -16.69 4.08 -3.34
C GLU A 114 -16.97 4.68 -1.96
N LYS A 115 -17.02 3.85 -0.91
CA LYS A 115 -17.23 4.35 0.46
C LYS A 115 -16.14 5.33 0.93
N LEU A 116 -14.91 5.19 0.43
CA LEU A 116 -13.80 6.10 0.74
C LEU A 116 -13.83 7.33 -0.16
N ARG A 117 -14.18 7.14 -1.43
CA ARG A 117 -14.33 8.24 -2.39
C ARG A 117 -15.39 9.25 -1.96
N THR A 118 -16.42 8.79 -1.26
CA THR A 118 -17.53 9.61 -0.75
C THR A 118 -17.34 10.06 0.71
N ASP A 119 -16.32 9.60 1.43
CA ASP A 119 -16.01 10.05 2.79
C ASP A 119 -15.45 11.49 2.76
N PRO A 120 -16.07 12.46 3.46
CA PRO A 120 -15.64 13.87 3.42
C PRO A 120 -14.23 14.10 3.99
N ARG A 121 -13.66 13.12 4.68
CA ARG A 121 -12.28 13.15 5.21
C ARG A 121 -11.25 12.68 4.18
N VAL A 122 -11.67 12.16 3.03
CA VAL A 122 -10.78 11.62 2.00
C VAL A 122 -10.69 12.59 0.83
N VAL A 123 -9.46 12.92 0.45
CA VAL A 123 -9.14 13.62 -0.80
C VAL A 123 -8.49 12.61 -1.74
N CYS A 124 -9.20 12.24 -2.81
CA CYS A 124 -8.74 11.28 -3.80
C CYS A 124 -7.87 11.96 -4.85
N LEU A 125 -6.60 11.56 -4.95
CA LEU A 125 -5.59 12.09 -5.87
C LEU A 125 -5.15 10.96 -6.82
N GLU A 126 -5.92 10.66 -7.83
CA GLU A 126 -5.63 9.66 -8.86
C GLU A 126 -4.87 10.26 -10.05
N ASN A 127 -4.23 9.41 -10.87
CA ASN A 127 -3.33 9.79 -11.96
C ASN A 127 -2.14 10.66 -11.49
N TYR A 128 -1.73 10.51 -10.25
CA TYR A 128 -0.66 11.31 -9.65
C TYR A 128 0.60 10.48 -9.39
N ASN A 129 1.71 10.90 -9.97
CA ASN A 129 2.99 10.23 -9.76
C ASN A 129 3.69 10.79 -8.51
N ALA A 130 3.81 9.97 -7.48
CA ALA A 130 4.39 10.33 -6.18
C ALA A 130 5.84 10.85 -6.23
N ARG A 131 6.57 10.64 -7.32
CA ARG A 131 7.92 11.21 -7.51
C ARG A 131 7.91 12.74 -7.63
N TYR A 132 6.77 13.33 -7.94
CA TYR A 132 6.62 14.77 -8.21
C TYR A 132 5.77 15.49 -7.18
N LEU A 133 5.60 14.90 -5.98
CA LEU A 133 4.89 15.51 -4.86
C LEU A 133 5.50 16.87 -4.49
N GLN A 134 4.65 17.86 -4.28
CA GLN A 134 5.02 19.19 -3.84
C GLN A 134 4.16 19.62 -2.65
N ALA A 135 4.70 20.46 -1.77
CA ALA A 135 3.95 20.95 -0.61
C ALA A 135 2.68 21.74 -1.02
N ALA A 136 2.70 22.40 -2.17
CA ALA A 136 1.57 23.14 -2.73
C ALA A 136 0.37 22.25 -3.09
N ASP A 137 0.56 20.93 -3.21
CA ASP A 137 -0.52 19.97 -3.52
C ASP A 137 -1.42 19.69 -2.31
N PHE A 138 -1.01 20.09 -1.10
CA PHE A 138 -1.64 19.72 0.15
C PHE A 138 -2.00 20.93 1.01
N SER A 139 -3.27 21.01 1.42
CA SER A 139 -3.75 21.98 2.41
C SER A 139 -4.83 21.32 3.28
N PRO A 140 -4.53 20.97 4.53
CA PRO A 140 -3.26 21.10 5.27
C PRO A 140 -2.19 20.07 4.85
N LEU A 141 -0.92 20.35 5.16
CA LEU A 141 0.18 19.42 4.91
C LEU A 141 0.02 18.11 5.71
N PRO A 142 0.40 16.96 5.14
CA PRO A 142 0.42 15.70 5.87
C PRO A 142 1.54 15.69 6.93
N SER A 143 1.26 15.07 8.08
CA SER A 143 2.22 14.81 9.15
C SER A 143 2.40 13.32 9.46
N PHE A 144 1.73 12.48 8.69
CA PHE A 144 1.85 11.04 8.71
C PHE A 144 1.74 10.53 7.27
N VAL A 145 2.72 9.77 6.81
CA VAL A 145 2.72 9.21 5.45
C VAL A 145 2.71 7.70 5.54
N THR A 146 1.86 7.06 4.74
CA THR A 146 1.92 5.63 4.42
C THR A 146 2.36 5.44 2.99
N MET A 147 3.14 4.38 2.70
CA MET A 147 3.60 4.09 1.34
C MET A 147 3.53 2.59 1.05
N ASP A 148 2.67 2.21 0.11
CA ASP A 148 2.53 0.86 -0.44
C ASP A 148 2.54 0.91 -1.97
N VAL A 149 3.72 1.02 -2.57
CA VAL A 149 3.89 1.16 -4.02
C VAL A 149 4.37 -0.13 -4.67
N SER A 150 4.04 -0.31 -5.95
CA SER A 150 4.43 -1.45 -6.77
C SER A 150 5.10 -1.01 -8.07
N PHE A 151 5.99 -1.86 -8.60
CA PHE A 151 6.70 -1.66 -9.88
C PHE A 151 7.65 -0.46 -9.91
N ILE A 152 7.99 0.09 -8.75
CA ILE A 152 8.94 1.19 -8.58
C ILE A 152 9.69 0.98 -7.27
N SER A 153 10.96 1.39 -7.23
CA SER A 153 11.72 1.45 -5.97
C SER A 153 11.28 2.66 -5.16
N GLN A 154 11.08 2.46 -3.86
CA GLN A 154 10.76 3.53 -2.90
C GLN A 154 11.85 4.60 -2.84
N THR A 155 13.09 4.23 -3.14
CA THR A 155 14.23 5.17 -3.14
C THR A 155 14.04 6.34 -4.09
N LEU A 156 13.17 6.19 -5.12
CA LEU A 156 12.82 7.25 -6.06
C LEU A 156 11.72 8.20 -5.56
N ILE A 157 10.98 7.79 -4.51
CA ILE A 157 9.85 8.56 -3.96
C ILE A 157 10.24 9.22 -2.64
N LEU A 158 11.12 8.58 -1.86
CA LEU A 158 11.59 9.08 -0.56
C LEU A 158 12.02 10.55 -0.55
N PRO A 159 12.76 11.07 -1.57
CA PRO A 159 13.13 12.50 -1.59
C PRO A 159 11.92 13.44 -1.63
N ALA A 160 10.88 13.11 -2.42
CA ALA A 160 9.66 13.91 -2.50
C ALA A 160 8.86 13.88 -1.19
N ILE A 161 8.74 12.71 -0.55
CA ILE A 161 8.11 12.59 0.78
C ILE A 161 8.90 13.39 1.83
N ALA A 162 10.23 13.30 1.80
CA ALA A 162 11.08 14.01 2.75
C ALA A 162 10.94 15.53 2.68
N ALA A 163 10.65 16.07 1.50
CA ALA A 163 10.42 17.50 1.28
C ALA A 163 9.06 17.98 1.83
N LEU A 164 8.11 17.07 2.06
CA LEU A 164 6.78 17.38 2.60
C LEU A 164 6.75 17.39 4.13
N LEU A 165 7.58 16.56 4.77
CA LEU A 165 7.51 16.26 6.18
C LEU A 165 8.43 17.13 7.00
N SER A 166 7.93 17.59 8.15
CA SER A 166 8.67 18.30 9.18
C SER A 166 9.29 17.34 10.21
N ALA A 167 10.23 17.84 11.01
CA ALA A 167 10.83 17.07 12.11
C ALA A 167 9.75 16.50 13.05
N GLY A 168 9.88 15.22 13.38
CA GLY A 168 8.92 14.47 14.20
C GLY A 168 7.77 13.83 13.43
N ASP A 169 7.56 14.18 12.14
CA ASP A 169 6.56 13.52 11.31
C ASP A 169 6.97 12.08 10.98
N VAL A 170 5.98 11.26 10.67
CA VAL A 170 6.12 9.81 10.54
C VAL A 170 5.92 9.34 9.10
N LEU A 171 6.76 8.41 8.67
CA LEU A 171 6.57 7.59 7.47
C LEU A 171 6.47 6.12 7.87
N VAL A 172 5.41 5.44 7.43
CA VAL A 172 5.28 3.97 7.44
C VAL A 172 5.37 3.47 6.01
N SER A 173 6.30 2.59 5.71
CA SER A 173 6.52 2.12 4.35
C SER A 173 6.51 0.59 4.27
N LEU A 174 5.81 0.06 3.28
CA LEU A 174 5.84 -1.36 2.95
C LEU A 174 6.98 -1.66 1.98
N ILE A 175 8.04 -2.24 2.47
CA ILE A 175 9.19 -2.65 1.65
C ILE A 175 8.86 -3.97 0.94
N LYS A 176 8.91 -3.94 -0.38
CA LYS A 176 8.67 -5.08 -1.26
C LYS A 176 10.00 -5.48 -1.91
N PRO A 177 10.67 -6.55 -1.44
CA PRO A 177 11.99 -6.93 -1.94
C PRO A 177 12.06 -7.10 -3.45
N GLN A 178 10.99 -7.56 -4.09
CA GLN A 178 10.93 -7.74 -5.55
C GLN A 178 11.10 -6.44 -6.36
N PHE A 179 10.85 -5.27 -5.75
CA PHE A 179 11.05 -3.97 -6.40
C PHE A 179 12.31 -3.24 -5.94
N GLU A 180 13.01 -3.79 -4.92
CA GLU A 180 14.20 -3.17 -4.31
C GLU A 180 15.48 -3.95 -4.56
N ALA A 181 15.45 -5.30 -4.64
CA ALA A 181 16.64 -6.15 -4.67
C ALA A 181 17.39 -6.18 -6.00
N GLY A 182 16.84 -5.54 -7.07
CA GLY A 182 17.41 -5.60 -8.41
C GLY A 182 17.05 -6.89 -9.17
N LYS A 183 17.27 -6.86 -10.50
CA LYS A 183 16.76 -7.92 -11.41
C LYS A 183 17.37 -9.30 -11.15
N GLN A 184 18.59 -9.39 -10.65
CA GLN A 184 19.30 -10.67 -10.44
C GLN A 184 18.75 -11.45 -9.26
N ALA A 185 18.24 -10.78 -8.23
CA ALA A 185 17.66 -11.40 -7.04
C ALA A 185 16.20 -11.90 -7.27
N VAL A 186 15.54 -11.40 -8.31
CA VAL A 186 14.17 -11.76 -8.64
C VAL A 186 14.15 -13.02 -9.49
N ARG A 187 13.65 -14.13 -8.94
CA ARG A 187 13.53 -15.42 -9.59
C ARG A 187 12.30 -15.50 -10.50
N ARG A 188 12.20 -16.61 -11.26
CA ARG A 188 11.02 -16.89 -12.08
C ARG A 188 9.74 -16.82 -11.23
N GLY A 189 8.75 -16.06 -11.69
CA GLY A 189 7.52 -15.77 -10.96
C GLY A 189 7.56 -14.49 -10.09
N GLY A 190 8.64 -13.68 -10.18
CA GLY A 190 8.69 -12.40 -9.47
C GLY A 190 9.03 -12.49 -7.98
N ILE A 191 9.54 -13.65 -7.52
CA ILE A 191 9.74 -13.92 -6.09
C ILE A 191 11.21 -13.79 -5.70
N VAL A 192 11.48 -13.06 -4.61
CA VAL A 192 12.80 -13.00 -3.93
C VAL A 192 12.82 -14.06 -2.82
N ARG A 193 13.53 -15.18 -3.06
CA ARG A 193 13.54 -16.33 -2.17
C ARG A 193 14.63 -16.27 -1.12
N ASP A 194 15.79 -15.75 -1.48
CA ASP A 194 16.96 -15.74 -0.61
C ASP A 194 16.81 -14.67 0.48
N GLU A 195 17.06 -15.07 1.73
CA GLU A 195 17.00 -14.16 2.88
C GLU A 195 18.01 -13.02 2.74
N ALA A 196 19.21 -13.31 2.26
CA ALA A 196 20.25 -12.31 2.02
C ALA A 196 19.81 -11.23 1.03
N ASP A 197 19.11 -11.61 -0.05
CA ASP A 197 18.57 -10.68 -1.03
C ASP A 197 17.46 -9.81 -0.43
N ARG A 198 16.61 -10.39 0.46
CA ARG A 198 15.56 -9.63 1.17
C ARG A 198 16.18 -8.61 2.14
N GLN A 199 17.20 -9.03 2.90
CA GLN A 199 17.91 -8.13 3.81
C GLN A 199 18.64 -7.01 3.06
N ALA A 200 19.28 -7.31 1.94
CA ALA A 200 19.91 -6.30 1.08
C ALA A 200 18.89 -5.29 0.55
N ALA A 201 17.67 -5.73 0.20
CA ALA A 201 16.58 -4.86 -0.22
C ALA A 201 16.12 -3.93 0.91
N ILE A 202 15.99 -4.45 2.14
CA ILE A 202 15.64 -3.66 3.33
C ILE A 202 16.74 -2.60 3.57
N GLU A 203 18.00 -3.00 3.64
CA GLU A 203 19.11 -2.08 3.91
C GLU A 203 19.25 -1.00 2.84
N ARG A 204 18.96 -1.31 1.59
CA ARG A 204 18.93 -0.32 0.52
C ARG A 204 17.89 0.78 0.78
N VAL A 205 16.68 0.39 1.19
CA VAL A 205 15.61 1.35 1.52
C VAL A 205 15.98 2.16 2.77
N LEU A 206 16.46 1.50 3.83
CA LEU A 206 16.88 2.17 5.07
C LEU A 206 18.00 3.19 4.81
N THR A 207 18.99 2.83 4.00
CA THR A 207 20.11 3.72 3.63
C THR A 207 19.61 4.93 2.85
N SER A 208 18.73 4.72 1.85
CA SER A 208 18.12 5.81 1.09
C SER A 208 17.26 6.73 1.98
N ALA A 209 16.50 6.16 2.92
CA ALA A 209 15.69 6.93 3.85
C ALA A 209 16.58 7.81 4.77
N ARG A 210 17.70 7.26 5.31
CA ARG A 210 18.66 8.05 6.10
C ARG A 210 19.25 9.21 5.28
N ALA A 211 19.58 8.97 4.02
CA ALA A 211 20.08 10.02 3.12
C ALA A 211 19.05 11.14 2.89
N CYS A 212 17.75 10.83 2.98
CA CYS A 212 16.64 11.79 2.90
C CYS A 212 16.27 12.44 4.25
N GLY A 213 17.02 12.20 5.32
CA GLY A 213 16.76 12.76 6.65
C GLY A 213 15.65 12.02 7.42
N PHE A 214 15.55 10.72 7.25
CA PHE A 214 14.70 9.86 8.05
C PHE A 214 15.52 9.00 9.01
N LEU A 215 15.05 8.86 10.24
CA LEU A 215 15.58 7.91 11.22
C LEU A 215 14.71 6.65 11.21
N PRO A 216 15.26 5.48 10.86
CA PRO A 216 14.55 4.21 10.99
C PRO A 216 14.28 3.92 12.48
N GLY A 217 13.01 3.66 12.82
CA GLY A 217 12.59 3.29 14.17
C GLY A 217 12.32 1.80 14.36
N GLY A 218 12.16 1.06 13.25
CA GLY A 218 11.96 -0.39 13.30
C GLY A 218 11.49 -0.97 11.97
N VAL A 219 11.67 -2.29 11.85
CA VAL A 219 11.20 -3.09 10.71
C VAL A 219 10.57 -4.37 11.25
N ILE A 220 9.40 -4.73 10.74
CA ILE A 220 8.72 -6.01 11.02
C ILE A 220 8.34 -6.70 9.72
N VAL A 221 8.16 -8.01 9.77
CA VAL A 221 7.57 -8.77 8.65
C VAL A 221 6.09 -8.41 8.53
N SER A 222 5.62 -8.18 7.32
CA SER A 222 4.19 -7.97 7.05
C SER A 222 3.37 -9.19 7.48
N PRO A 223 2.19 -9.02 8.12
CA PRO A 223 1.35 -10.15 8.54
C PRO A 223 0.76 -10.93 7.37
N ILE A 224 0.78 -10.35 6.18
CA ILE A 224 0.30 -10.99 4.95
C ILE A 224 1.35 -10.85 3.85
N GLN A 225 1.47 -11.89 3.04
CA GLN A 225 2.35 -11.91 1.87
C GLN A 225 1.77 -11.08 0.72
N GLY A 226 2.64 -10.60 -0.17
CA GLY A 226 2.25 -9.99 -1.43
C GLY A 226 1.46 -10.94 -2.34
N GLY A 227 0.82 -10.39 -3.36
CA GLY A 227 -0.05 -11.16 -4.28
C GLY A 227 0.64 -12.35 -4.97
N ASP A 228 1.96 -12.25 -5.20
CA ASP A 228 2.77 -13.32 -5.79
C ASP A 228 3.42 -14.24 -4.74
N GLY A 229 3.11 -14.07 -3.45
CA GLY A 229 3.69 -14.84 -2.34
C GLY A 229 5.04 -14.31 -1.85
N ASN A 230 5.43 -13.11 -2.22
CA ASN A 230 6.62 -12.45 -1.67
C ASN A 230 6.43 -12.11 -0.18
N VAL A 231 7.48 -12.32 0.61
CA VAL A 231 7.56 -11.77 1.96
C VAL A 231 7.82 -10.28 1.84
N GLU A 232 7.00 -9.48 2.51
CA GLU A 232 7.07 -8.02 2.52
C GLU A 232 7.36 -7.55 3.95
N TYR A 233 7.85 -6.32 4.10
CA TYR A 233 8.27 -5.79 5.39
C TYR A 233 7.68 -4.41 5.61
N LEU A 234 7.24 -4.14 6.84
CA LEU A 234 6.79 -2.82 7.28
C LEU A 234 7.92 -2.14 8.02
N ALA A 235 8.32 -0.99 7.55
CA ALA A 235 9.31 -0.14 8.20
C ALA A 235 8.65 1.16 8.63
N TYR A 236 9.02 1.67 9.81
CA TYR A 236 8.63 3.01 10.22
C TYR A 236 9.85 3.90 10.40
N PHE A 237 9.65 5.17 10.11
CA PHE A 237 10.67 6.20 10.14
C PHE A 237 10.10 7.46 10.78
N THR A 238 10.96 8.21 11.47
CA THR A 238 10.67 9.57 11.91
C THR A 238 11.48 10.56 11.09
N LYS A 239 10.86 11.64 10.61
CA LYS A 239 11.57 12.71 9.93
C LYS A 239 12.47 13.43 10.95
N TRP A 240 13.71 13.64 10.55
CA TRP A 240 14.72 14.33 11.33
C TRP A 240 15.20 15.58 10.61
N GLU A 241 15.40 16.67 11.33
CA GLU A 241 16.12 17.84 10.80
C GLU A 241 17.61 17.53 10.79
N ARG A 242 18.26 17.63 9.63
CA ARG A 242 19.70 17.79 9.60
C ARG A 242 20.00 19.17 10.18
N ASN A 243 20.64 19.21 11.34
CA ASN A 243 21.37 20.40 11.69
C ASN A 243 22.55 20.44 10.73
N ASP A 244 22.46 21.27 9.69
CA ASP A 244 23.62 21.61 8.85
C ASP A 244 24.56 22.40 9.76
N GLU A 245 25.59 21.72 10.32
CA GLU A 245 26.77 22.34 10.90
C GLU A 245 27.76 22.71 9.79
#